data_a9bc28344569eca1d0390e2d9d7b2c11
#
_entry.id   a9bc28344569eca1d0390e2d9d7b2c11
#
_cell.length_a   1.000
_cell.length_b   1.000
_cell.length_c   1.000
_cell.angle_alpha   90.00
_cell.angle_beta   90.00
_cell.angle_gamma   90.00
#
_symmetry.space_group_name_H-M   'P 1'
#
loop_
_entity.id
_entity.type
_entity.pdbx_description
1 polymer ?
#
loop_
_entity_poly.entity_id
_entity_poly.type
_entity_poly.pdbx_seq_one_letter_code
_entity_poly.pdbx_strand_id
1 'polypeptide(L)'
;GTASDVGKSMICTALCRIFSDDGLKVVPFKSQNMALNSFVTEDGGEIGRAQGVQAEAARVVATTHMNPILLKPKQDMVSEVIVHGKHFLNMDAKSYRNQFVQQAMPIVEESVRTLQNTYDVIVLEGAGSPAEINLKDRDIANMRMAHLEDAAVVLVADIDRGGVFASIIGTLALLDDAERARVKGLIINKFRGMRELLDDGIEWVE
;
A
#
# COMPACT_ATOMS: atom_id res chain seq x y z
N GLY A 1 4.87 -3.97 -3.63
CA GLY A 1 6.01 -3.78 -4.54
C GLY A 1 7.24 -4.52 -4.10
N THR A 2 8.21 -4.69 -4.99
CA THR A 2 9.47 -5.39 -4.65
C THR A 2 10.38 -4.57 -3.73
N ALA A 3 10.16 -3.26 -3.63
CA ALA A 3 10.91 -2.35 -2.75
C ALA A 3 10.09 -1.09 -2.46
N SER A 4 10.66 -0.19 -1.63
CA SER A 4 10.21 1.19 -1.52
C SER A 4 10.46 1.93 -2.85
N ASP A 5 9.70 2.98 -3.12
CA ASP A 5 9.85 3.90 -4.27
C ASP A 5 9.74 3.26 -5.68
N VAL A 6 9.26 2.02 -5.77
CA VAL A 6 9.01 1.36 -7.07
C VAL A 6 7.80 1.97 -7.82
N GLY A 7 7.06 2.88 -7.19
CA GLY A 7 5.94 3.59 -7.81
C GLY A 7 4.55 3.06 -7.42
N LYS A 8 4.42 2.32 -6.32
CA LYS A 8 3.12 1.80 -5.82
C LYS A 8 2.03 2.87 -5.78
N SER A 9 2.31 4.01 -5.14
CA SER A 9 1.32 5.08 -4.97
C SER A 9 0.84 5.65 -6.32
N MET A 10 1.74 5.78 -7.31
CA MET A 10 1.38 6.22 -8.65
C MET A 10 0.50 5.19 -9.37
N ILE A 11 0.84 3.91 -9.26
CA ILE A 11 0.02 2.84 -9.85
C ILE A 11 -1.37 2.78 -9.19
N CYS A 12 -1.44 2.90 -7.85
CA CYS A 12 -2.72 2.97 -7.15
C CYS A 12 -3.55 4.19 -7.58
N THR A 13 -2.90 5.36 -7.76
CA THR A 13 -3.57 6.55 -8.30
C THR A 13 -4.15 6.30 -9.69
N ALA A 14 -3.37 5.67 -10.58
CA ALA A 14 -3.82 5.32 -11.92
C ALA A 14 -4.99 4.33 -11.90
N LEU A 15 -4.92 3.28 -11.07
CA LEU A 15 -6.01 2.31 -10.92
C LEU A 15 -7.29 2.96 -10.36
N CYS A 16 -7.17 3.83 -9.36
CA CYS A 16 -8.31 4.60 -8.85
C CYS A 16 -8.97 5.42 -9.97
N ARG A 17 -8.16 6.05 -10.83
CA ARG A 17 -8.69 6.83 -11.95
C ARG A 17 -9.34 5.94 -13.01
N ILE A 18 -8.69 4.86 -13.42
CA ILE A 18 -9.19 3.94 -14.45
C ILE A 18 -10.55 3.35 -14.00
N PHE A 19 -10.63 2.78 -12.80
CA PHE A 19 -11.87 2.22 -12.30
C PHE A 19 -12.99 3.26 -12.14
N SER A 20 -12.63 4.50 -11.76
CA SER A 20 -13.60 5.61 -11.71
C SER A 20 -14.09 5.99 -13.11
N ASP A 21 -13.22 6.00 -14.12
CA ASP A 21 -13.60 6.28 -15.51
C ASP A 21 -14.42 5.14 -16.13
N ASP A 22 -14.24 3.90 -15.66
CA ASP A 22 -15.06 2.74 -16.00
C ASP A 22 -16.44 2.75 -15.29
N GLY A 23 -16.72 3.77 -14.47
CA GLY A 23 -18.00 3.96 -13.81
C GLY A 23 -18.16 3.23 -12.47
N LEU A 24 -17.10 2.64 -11.93
CA LEU A 24 -17.11 1.98 -10.62
C LEU A 24 -16.95 3.01 -9.47
N LYS A 25 -17.61 2.76 -8.37
CA LYS A 25 -17.36 3.48 -7.12
C LYS A 25 -16.08 2.94 -6.49
N VAL A 26 -14.96 3.56 -6.78
CA VAL A 26 -13.63 3.13 -6.30
C VAL A 26 -13.13 4.01 -5.17
N VAL A 27 -12.40 3.41 -4.23
CA VAL A 27 -11.77 4.12 -3.13
C VAL A 27 -10.35 3.61 -2.89
N PRO A 28 -9.36 4.48 -2.61
CA PRO A 28 -8.05 4.05 -2.17
C PRO A 28 -8.05 3.63 -0.70
N PHE A 29 -7.15 2.73 -0.36
CA PHE A 29 -6.90 2.35 1.02
C PHE A 29 -5.43 2.03 1.27
N LYS A 30 -4.90 2.54 2.36
CA LYS A 30 -3.59 2.14 2.90
C LYS A 30 -3.69 2.07 4.41
N SER A 31 -3.62 0.89 4.96
CA SER A 31 -3.80 0.64 6.39
C SER A 31 -2.89 1.50 7.27
N GLN A 32 -1.61 1.57 6.89
CA GLN A 32 -0.59 2.38 7.54
C GLN A 32 0.26 3.11 6.52
N ASN A 33 0.47 4.40 6.70
CA ASN A 33 1.42 5.18 5.93
C ASN A 33 2.47 5.82 6.86
N MET A 34 3.68 6.01 6.34
CA MET A 34 4.72 6.79 6.99
C MET A 34 5.06 7.97 6.09
N ALA A 35 4.71 9.18 6.49
CA ALA A 35 4.93 10.39 5.70
C ALA A 35 4.99 11.63 6.58
N LEU A 36 5.88 12.56 6.21
CA LEU A 36 5.90 13.89 6.81
C LEU A 36 4.80 14.79 6.25
N ASN A 37 4.50 14.61 4.96
CA ASN A 37 3.46 15.40 4.28
C ASN A 37 2.11 14.71 4.41
N SER A 38 1.13 15.43 4.94
CA SER A 38 -0.25 14.99 5.07
C SER A 38 -1.18 15.71 4.09
N PHE A 39 -2.37 15.16 3.96
CA PHE A 39 -3.54 15.74 3.32
C PHE A 39 -4.59 15.94 4.41
N VAL A 40 -5.25 17.10 4.42
CA VAL A 40 -6.31 17.40 5.39
C VAL A 40 -7.65 17.02 4.78
N THR A 41 -8.39 16.16 5.46
CA THR A 41 -9.75 15.76 5.07
C THR A 41 -10.77 16.86 5.41
N GLU A 42 -11.96 16.81 4.81
CA GLU A 42 -12.99 17.86 5.03
C GLU A 42 -13.41 18.00 6.50
N ASP A 43 -13.34 16.90 7.27
CA ASP A 43 -13.64 16.89 8.72
C ASP A 43 -12.44 17.32 9.58
N GLY A 44 -11.36 17.83 8.96
CA GLY A 44 -10.17 18.32 9.63
C GLY A 44 -9.20 17.24 10.10
N GLY A 45 -9.39 16.00 9.70
CA GLY A 45 -8.46 14.91 9.98
C GLY A 45 -7.25 14.91 9.05
N GLU A 46 -6.20 14.17 9.40
CA GLU A 46 -4.98 14.03 8.59
C GLU A 46 -4.84 12.60 8.05
N ILE A 47 -4.54 12.49 6.76
CA ILE A 47 -4.15 11.24 6.09
C ILE A 47 -2.85 11.43 5.31
N GLY A 48 -2.23 10.36 4.86
CA GLY A 48 -1.08 10.44 3.97
C GLY A 48 -1.44 11.16 2.67
N ARG A 49 -0.56 12.06 2.20
CA ARG A 49 -0.81 12.85 0.98
C ARG A 49 -1.12 11.96 -0.23
N ALA A 50 -0.48 10.80 -0.35
CA ALA A 50 -0.72 9.88 -1.46
C ALA A 50 -2.19 9.42 -1.52
N GLN A 51 -2.80 9.14 -0.37
CA GLN A 51 -4.20 8.71 -0.30
C GLN A 51 -5.16 9.85 -0.62
N GLY A 52 -4.82 11.10 -0.28
CA GLY A 52 -5.57 12.28 -0.74
C GLY A 52 -5.57 12.40 -2.26
N VAL A 53 -4.40 12.30 -2.89
CA VAL A 53 -4.26 12.33 -4.37
C VAL A 53 -4.99 11.16 -5.02
N GLN A 54 -4.95 9.98 -4.42
CA GLN A 54 -5.68 8.80 -4.91
C GLN A 54 -7.20 8.98 -4.80
N ALA A 55 -7.69 9.62 -3.73
CA ALA A 55 -9.11 9.96 -3.57
C ALA A 55 -9.56 10.98 -4.64
N GLU A 56 -8.76 12.00 -4.90
CA GLU A 56 -9.00 12.95 -6.01
C GLU A 56 -9.06 12.24 -7.36
N ALA A 57 -8.14 11.30 -7.62
CA ALA A 57 -8.14 10.50 -8.85
C ALA A 57 -9.39 9.63 -8.97
N ALA A 58 -9.86 9.07 -7.87
CA ALA A 58 -11.10 8.31 -7.76
C ALA A 58 -12.37 9.18 -7.82
N ARG A 59 -12.24 10.51 -7.78
CA ARG A 59 -13.35 11.49 -7.71
C ARG A 59 -14.23 11.31 -6.47
N VAL A 60 -13.63 10.97 -5.35
CA VAL A 60 -14.31 10.81 -4.06
C VAL A 60 -13.72 11.75 -3.02
N VAL A 61 -14.53 12.08 -2.03
CA VAL A 61 -14.09 12.88 -0.89
C VAL A 61 -13.15 12.04 -0.03
N ALA A 62 -11.98 12.59 0.28
CA ALA A 62 -11.00 11.93 1.12
C ALA A 62 -11.51 11.83 2.57
N THR A 63 -11.43 10.64 3.16
CA THR A 63 -11.80 10.36 4.54
C THR A 63 -10.66 9.71 5.30
N THR A 64 -10.69 9.79 6.62
CA THR A 64 -9.68 9.19 7.48
C THR A 64 -9.66 7.66 7.45
N HIS A 65 -10.75 7.03 6.99
CA HIS A 65 -10.81 5.59 6.77
C HIS A 65 -9.91 5.11 5.61
N MET A 66 -9.56 5.98 4.66
CA MET A 66 -8.66 5.64 3.55
C MET A 66 -7.22 5.44 4.00
N ASN A 67 -6.83 6.04 5.14
CA ASN A 67 -5.54 5.83 5.78
C ASN A 67 -5.70 5.97 7.30
N PRO A 68 -6.19 4.93 7.97
CA PRO A 68 -6.54 5.01 9.39
C PRO A 68 -5.34 5.23 10.31
N ILE A 69 -4.13 4.83 9.87
CA ILE A 69 -2.91 5.00 10.65
C ILE A 69 -1.86 5.76 9.84
N LEU A 70 -1.47 6.92 10.33
CA LEU A 70 -0.39 7.72 9.77
C LEU A 70 0.72 7.89 10.80
N LEU A 71 1.95 7.57 10.41
CA LEU A 71 3.16 7.78 11.22
C LEU A 71 3.91 9.00 10.70
N LYS A 72 4.13 9.99 11.54
CA LYS A 72 4.97 11.16 11.24
C LYS A 72 6.29 11.05 12.00
N PRO A 73 7.41 10.76 11.34
CA PRO A 73 8.72 10.79 11.99
C PRO A 73 8.98 12.19 12.60
N LYS A 74 9.35 12.24 13.90
CA LYS A 74 9.67 13.50 14.60
C LYS A 74 11.15 13.66 14.87
N GLN A 75 11.79 12.59 15.32
CA GLN A 75 13.21 12.52 15.63
C GLN A 75 13.68 11.07 15.49
N ASP A 76 14.96 10.80 15.70
CA ASP A 76 15.49 9.46 15.57
C ASP A 76 14.69 8.46 16.41
N MET A 77 14.21 7.41 15.74
CA MET A 77 13.45 6.29 16.32
C MET A 77 12.08 6.66 16.94
N VAL A 78 11.60 7.90 16.85
CA VAL A 78 10.30 8.32 17.40
C VAL A 78 9.41 8.85 16.30
N SER A 79 8.18 8.35 16.27
CA SER A 79 7.12 8.84 15.40
C SER A 79 5.90 9.28 16.18
N GLU A 80 5.24 10.29 15.68
CA GLU A 80 3.88 10.62 16.09
C GLU A 80 2.93 9.65 15.38
N VAL A 81 2.09 9.00 16.17
CA VAL A 81 1.05 8.10 15.68
C VAL A 81 -0.25 8.89 15.59
N ILE A 82 -0.81 8.93 14.39
CA ILE A 82 -2.10 9.54 14.09
C ILE A 82 -3.06 8.41 13.77
N VAL A 83 -4.20 8.38 14.45
CA VAL A 83 -5.27 7.40 14.25
C VAL A 83 -6.53 8.14 13.82
N HIS A 84 -7.14 7.70 12.71
CA HIS A 84 -8.30 8.37 12.12
C HIS A 84 -8.14 9.89 12.06
N GLY A 85 -6.97 10.32 11.56
CA GLY A 85 -6.67 11.72 11.33
C GLY A 85 -6.37 12.57 12.56
N LYS A 86 -6.34 11.99 13.76
CA LYS A 86 -6.09 12.70 15.03
C LYS A 86 -4.86 12.16 15.72
N HIS A 87 -4.10 13.07 16.35
CA HIS A 87 -2.98 12.67 17.19
C HIS A 87 -3.43 11.68 18.26
N PHE A 88 -2.78 10.54 18.32
CA PHE A 88 -3.02 9.52 19.34
C PHE A 88 -1.94 9.54 20.40
N LEU A 89 -0.66 9.37 20.02
CA LEU A 89 0.49 9.42 20.91
C LEU A 89 1.80 9.55 20.13
N ASN A 90 2.90 9.80 20.84
CA ASN A 90 4.25 9.65 20.29
C ASN A 90 4.82 8.31 20.77
N MET A 91 5.45 7.57 19.87
CA MET A 91 5.93 6.23 20.15
C MET A 91 7.27 5.97 19.47
N ASP A 92 8.17 5.29 20.17
CA ASP A 92 9.37 4.76 19.55
C ASP A 92 9.07 3.53 18.68
N ALA A 93 9.96 3.25 17.73
CA ALA A 93 9.74 2.19 16.74
C ALA A 93 9.60 0.79 17.37
N LYS A 94 10.26 0.53 18.52
CA LYS A 94 10.18 -0.76 19.21
C LYS A 94 8.83 -0.94 19.89
N SER A 95 8.36 0.09 20.61
CA SER A 95 7.05 0.10 21.26
C SER A 95 5.93 0.04 20.23
N TYR A 96 6.05 0.78 19.13
CA TYR A 96 5.10 0.70 18.03
C TYR A 96 4.94 -0.75 17.52
N ARG A 97 6.04 -1.40 17.19
CA ARG A 97 6.03 -2.78 16.68
C ARG A 97 5.51 -3.80 17.67
N ASN A 98 5.80 -3.65 18.96
CA ASN A 98 5.49 -4.66 19.95
C ASN A 98 4.11 -4.52 20.58
N GLN A 99 3.60 -3.29 20.67
CA GLN A 99 2.37 -2.98 21.41
C GLN A 99 1.27 -2.46 20.52
N PHE A 100 1.57 -1.47 19.68
CA PHE A 100 0.54 -0.78 18.91
C PHE A 100 0.02 -1.59 17.72
N VAL A 101 0.87 -2.36 17.05
CA VAL A 101 0.45 -3.16 15.88
C VAL A 101 -0.71 -4.10 16.19
N GLN A 102 -0.75 -4.66 17.41
CA GLN A 102 -1.86 -5.52 17.83
C GLN A 102 -3.16 -4.72 18.01
N GLN A 103 -3.06 -3.50 18.52
CA GLN A 103 -4.19 -2.58 18.70
C GLN A 103 -4.65 -1.95 17.39
N ALA A 104 -3.76 -1.88 16.41
CA ALA A 104 -4.00 -1.28 15.11
C ALA A 104 -4.95 -2.10 14.22
N MET A 105 -4.90 -3.43 14.31
CA MET A 105 -5.69 -4.29 13.43
C MET A 105 -7.21 -4.05 13.52
N PRO A 106 -7.84 -3.97 14.71
CA PRO A 106 -9.26 -3.65 14.79
C PRO A 106 -9.62 -2.31 14.13
N ILE A 107 -8.75 -1.29 14.24
CA ILE A 107 -8.93 0.02 13.62
C ILE A 107 -8.88 -0.09 12.08
N VAL A 108 -7.94 -0.87 11.58
CA VAL A 108 -7.76 -1.14 10.15
C VAL A 108 -8.98 -1.89 9.59
N GLU A 109 -9.43 -2.95 10.26
CA GLU A 109 -10.58 -3.77 9.87
C GLU A 109 -11.88 -2.97 9.87
N GLU A 110 -12.10 -2.13 10.88
CA GLU A 110 -13.24 -1.22 10.93
C GLU A 110 -13.26 -0.26 9.74
N SER A 111 -12.10 0.31 9.41
CA SER A 111 -11.96 1.25 8.30
C SER A 111 -12.27 0.59 6.96
N VAL A 112 -11.70 -0.59 6.68
CA VAL A 112 -11.99 -1.33 5.45
C VAL A 112 -13.47 -1.69 5.36
N ARG A 113 -14.06 -2.21 6.44
CA ARG A 113 -15.49 -2.55 6.48
C ARG A 113 -16.37 -1.34 6.21
N THR A 114 -16.01 -0.17 6.73
CA THR A 114 -16.72 1.09 6.46
C THR A 114 -16.69 1.43 4.97
N LEU A 115 -15.52 1.28 4.33
CA LEU A 115 -15.37 1.54 2.90
C LEU A 115 -16.11 0.49 2.04
N GLN A 116 -16.07 -0.78 2.40
CA GLN A 116 -16.77 -1.88 1.70
C GLN A 116 -18.28 -1.66 1.62
N ASN A 117 -18.87 -1.01 2.62
CA ASN A 117 -20.31 -0.71 2.61
C ASN A 117 -20.72 0.36 1.58
N THR A 118 -19.77 1.10 1.02
CA THR A 118 -20.06 2.27 0.19
C THR A 118 -19.49 2.15 -1.23
N TYR A 119 -18.38 1.42 -1.39
CA TYR A 119 -17.62 1.37 -2.64
C TYR A 119 -17.62 -0.03 -3.25
N ASP A 120 -17.60 -0.08 -4.58
CA ASP A 120 -17.59 -1.33 -5.34
C ASP A 120 -16.18 -1.93 -5.41
N VAL A 121 -15.15 -1.07 -5.39
CA VAL A 121 -13.73 -1.46 -5.50
C VAL A 121 -12.90 -0.69 -4.48
N ILE A 122 -12.04 -1.42 -3.76
CA ILE A 122 -11.02 -0.84 -2.89
C ILE A 122 -9.64 -1.11 -3.49
N VAL A 123 -8.89 -0.07 -3.79
CA VAL A 123 -7.50 -0.16 -4.24
C VAL A 123 -6.59 -0.12 -3.03
N LEU A 124 -6.06 -1.29 -2.63
CA LEU A 124 -5.20 -1.45 -1.47
C LEU A 124 -3.74 -1.14 -1.85
N GLU A 125 -3.10 -0.18 -1.18
CA GLU A 125 -1.68 0.11 -1.34
C GLU A 125 -0.86 -0.54 -0.23
N GLY A 126 0.11 -1.38 -0.59
CA GLY A 126 1.09 -1.93 0.36
C GLY A 126 2.19 -0.93 0.74
N ALA A 127 2.94 -1.24 1.78
CA ALA A 127 4.08 -0.47 2.27
C ALA A 127 5.40 -1.25 2.10
N GLY A 128 6.47 -0.59 1.63
CA GLY A 128 7.77 -1.24 1.43
C GLY A 128 7.70 -2.45 0.49
N SER A 129 8.21 -3.58 0.96
CA SER A 129 8.17 -4.87 0.26
C SER A 129 7.57 -5.96 1.15
N PRO A 130 6.75 -6.89 0.62
CA PRO A 130 6.31 -8.06 1.36
C PRO A 130 7.44 -9.05 1.64
N ALA A 131 8.59 -8.88 0.99
CA ALA A 131 9.79 -9.70 1.17
C ALA A 131 10.66 -9.28 2.37
N GLU A 132 10.24 -8.30 3.16
CA GLU A 132 10.91 -7.92 4.41
C GLU A 132 10.57 -8.93 5.52
N ILE A 133 11.16 -10.12 5.42
CA ILE A 133 10.86 -11.29 6.27
C ILE A 133 11.04 -11.03 7.76
N ASN A 134 11.95 -10.12 8.13
CA ASN A 134 12.17 -9.68 9.50
C ASN A 134 11.03 -8.81 10.06
N LEU A 135 10.08 -8.39 9.23
CA LEU A 135 8.92 -7.59 9.60
C LEU A 135 7.60 -8.33 9.32
N LYS A 136 7.64 -9.54 8.77
CA LYS A 136 6.45 -10.28 8.30
C LYS A 136 5.39 -10.47 9.39
N ASP A 137 5.79 -10.82 10.60
CA ASP A 137 4.86 -11.06 11.73
C ASP A 137 4.11 -9.78 12.18
N ARG A 138 4.57 -8.63 11.73
CA ARG A 138 4.05 -7.30 12.12
C ARG A 138 3.56 -6.51 10.91
N ASP A 139 3.47 -7.17 9.77
CA ASP A 139 2.90 -6.56 8.56
C ASP A 139 1.40 -6.31 8.77
N ILE A 140 0.99 -5.08 8.59
CA ILE A 140 -0.42 -4.67 8.60
C ILE A 140 -0.82 -4.01 7.28
N ALA A 141 0.05 -4.03 6.29
CA ALA A 141 -0.13 -3.25 5.07
C ALA A 141 0.01 -4.05 3.75
N ASN A 142 0.69 -5.19 3.77
CA ASN A 142 0.98 -5.97 2.56
C ASN A 142 0.14 -7.25 2.49
N MET A 143 0.79 -8.42 2.61
CA MET A 143 0.13 -9.70 2.37
C MET A 143 -0.91 -10.04 3.43
N ARG A 144 -0.76 -9.56 4.67
CA ARG A 144 -1.79 -9.71 5.70
C ARG A 144 -3.10 -9.03 5.31
N MET A 145 -3.02 -7.81 4.75
CA MET A 145 -4.20 -7.12 4.24
C MET A 145 -4.79 -7.82 3.02
N ALA A 146 -3.94 -8.28 2.10
CA ALA A 146 -4.39 -9.03 0.94
C ALA A 146 -5.10 -10.33 1.34
N HIS A 147 -4.64 -11.00 2.40
CA HIS A 147 -5.27 -12.20 2.94
C HIS A 147 -6.62 -11.87 3.62
N LEU A 148 -6.64 -10.86 4.46
CA LEU A 148 -7.84 -10.44 5.20
C LEU A 148 -9.00 -10.07 4.26
N GLU A 149 -8.68 -9.37 3.18
CA GLU A 149 -9.66 -8.85 2.22
C GLU A 149 -9.85 -9.75 0.98
N ASP A 150 -9.28 -10.95 0.99
CA ASP A 150 -9.27 -11.87 -0.15
C ASP A 150 -8.87 -11.18 -1.48
N ALA A 151 -7.93 -10.24 -1.39
CA ALA A 151 -7.58 -9.38 -2.50
C ALA A 151 -6.64 -10.06 -3.50
N ALA A 152 -6.87 -9.78 -4.79
CA ALA A 152 -5.90 -10.05 -5.84
C ALA A 152 -4.71 -9.09 -5.72
N VAL A 153 -3.49 -9.60 -5.83
CA VAL A 153 -2.27 -8.82 -5.68
C VAL A 153 -1.63 -8.59 -7.04
N VAL A 154 -1.26 -7.33 -7.30
CA VAL A 154 -0.38 -6.94 -8.40
C VAL A 154 0.96 -6.51 -7.82
N LEU A 155 2.04 -7.22 -8.15
CA LEU A 155 3.37 -6.90 -7.68
C LEU A 155 4.02 -5.87 -8.61
N VAL A 156 4.49 -4.76 -8.05
CA VAL A 156 5.14 -3.67 -8.80
C VAL A 156 6.65 -3.73 -8.58
N ALA A 157 7.42 -3.75 -9.66
CA ALA A 157 8.87 -3.73 -9.66
C ALA A 157 9.42 -2.55 -10.46
N ASP A 158 10.58 -2.05 -10.08
CA ASP A 158 11.26 -0.90 -10.69
C ASP A 158 12.43 -1.38 -11.57
N ILE A 159 12.37 -1.11 -12.87
CA ILE A 159 13.44 -1.49 -13.80
C ILE A 159 14.59 -0.47 -13.83
N ASP A 160 14.35 0.77 -13.44
CA ASP A 160 15.30 1.88 -13.56
C ASP A 160 16.58 1.65 -12.72
N ARG A 161 16.47 0.85 -11.65
CA ARG A 161 17.58 0.51 -10.76
C ARG A 161 18.39 -0.73 -11.19
N GLY A 162 17.96 -1.42 -12.24
CA GLY A 162 18.54 -2.70 -12.67
C GLY A 162 18.09 -3.89 -11.80
N GLY A 163 18.30 -5.10 -12.32
CA GLY A 163 18.00 -6.34 -11.60
C GLY A 163 16.50 -6.58 -11.33
N VAL A 164 15.61 -6.05 -12.16
CA VAL A 164 14.15 -6.12 -11.95
C VAL A 164 13.65 -7.55 -11.86
N PHE A 165 14.11 -8.46 -12.73
CA PHE A 165 13.70 -9.86 -12.72
C PHE A 165 14.16 -10.58 -11.46
N ALA A 166 15.41 -10.33 -11.00
CA ALA A 166 15.90 -10.86 -9.74
C ALA A 166 15.06 -10.37 -8.54
N SER A 167 14.65 -9.09 -8.56
CA SER A 167 13.79 -8.51 -7.52
C SER A 167 12.39 -9.15 -7.51
N ILE A 168 11.83 -9.44 -8.68
CA ILE A 168 10.54 -10.13 -8.82
C ILE A 168 10.65 -11.55 -8.29
N ILE A 169 11.58 -12.35 -8.81
CA ILE A 169 11.74 -13.75 -8.41
C ILE A 169 12.09 -13.86 -6.93
N GLY A 170 13.03 -13.03 -6.43
CA GLY A 170 13.39 -13.02 -5.02
C GLY A 170 12.21 -12.67 -4.11
N THR A 171 11.37 -11.71 -4.51
CA THR A 171 10.16 -11.37 -3.76
C THR A 171 9.19 -12.55 -3.74
N LEU A 172 8.89 -13.14 -4.89
CA LEU A 172 7.97 -14.29 -5.00
C LEU A 172 8.48 -15.51 -4.23
N ALA A 173 9.79 -15.76 -4.23
CA ALA A 173 10.40 -16.87 -3.50
C ALA A 173 10.30 -16.74 -1.97
N LEU A 174 10.19 -15.52 -1.45
CA LEU A 174 10.06 -15.24 -0.02
C LEU A 174 8.60 -15.22 0.46
N LEU A 175 7.64 -15.24 -0.45
CA LEU A 175 6.22 -15.42 -0.13
C LEU A 175 5.92 -16.90 0.11
N ASP A 176 5.04 -17.20 1.07
CA ASP A 176 4.50 -18.54 1.19
C ASP A 176 3.53 -18.87 0.02
N ASP A 177 3.11 -20.12 -0.07
CA ASP A 177 2.29 -20.59 -1.20
C ASP A 177 0.94 -19.88 -1.26
N ALA A 178 0.32 -19.58 -0.12
CA ALA A 178 -0.97 -18.89 -0.06
C ALA A 178 -0.84 -17.41 -0.48
N GLU A 179 0.22 -16.75 -0.06
CA GLU A 179 0.55 -15.38 -0.46
C GLU A 179 0.88 -15.30 -1.95
N ARG A 180 1.71 -16.24 -2.43
CA ARG A 180 2.10 -16.31 -3.84
C ARG A 180 0.89 -16.56 -4.75
N ALA A 181 -0.02 -17.43 -4.34
CA ALA A 181 -1.25 -17.71 -5.08
C ALA A 181 -2.15 -16.47 -5.24
N ARG A 182 -2.01 -15.44 -4.39
CA ARG A 182 -2.73 -14.17 -4.52
C ARG A 182 -2.13 -13.24 -5.57
N VAL A 183 -0.87 -13.43 -5.97
CA VAL A 183 -0.23 -12.62 -7.00
C VAL A 183 -0.79 -13.00 -8.35
N LYS A 184 -1.58 -12.10 -8.95
CA LYS A 184 -2.28 -12.30 -10.22
C LYS A 184 -1.66 -11.53 -11.38
N GLY A 185 -0.69 -10.66 -11.08
CA GLY A 185 -0.03 -9.88 -12.11
C GLY A 185 1.23 -9.20 -11.61
N LEU A 186 2.07 -8.82 -12.57
CA LEU A 186 3.33 -8.11 -12.35
C LEU A 186 3.30 -6.81 -13.16
N ILE A 187 3.84 -5.74 -12.58
CA ILE A 187 4.05 -4.46 -13.28
C ILE A 187 5.55 -4.13 -13.21
N ILE A 188 6.18 -4.11 -14.37
CA ILE A 188 7.55 -3.57 -14.53
C ILE A 188 7.40 -2.07 -14.79
N ASN A 189 7.61 -1.27 -13.75
CA ASN A 189 7.43 0.16 -13.76
C ASN A 189 8.70 0.91 -14.18
N LYS A 190 8.54 2.16 -14.58
CA LYS A 190 9.60 3.09 -15.01
C LYS A 190 10.38 2.62 -16.24
N PHE A 191 9.82 1.73 -17.02
CA PHE A 191 10.44 1.27 -18.26
C PHE A 191 10.57 2.40 -19.27
N ARG A 192 11.72 2.47 -19.91
CA ARG A 192 12.05 3.43 -20.99
C ARG A 192 12.76 2.68 -22.10
N GLY A 193 12.18 2.66 -23.27
CA GLY A 193 12.76 1.96 -24.42
C GLY A 193 11.76 1.15 -25.23
N MET A 194 12.28 0.26 -26.06
CA MET A 194 11.48 -0.64 -26.87
C MET A 194 11.11 -1.88 -26.06
N ARG A 195 9.83 -2.23 -26.04
CA ARG A 195 9.29 -3.35 -25.27
C ARG A 195 9.94 -4.70 -25.63
N GLU A 196 10.24 -4.87 -26.91
CA GLU A 196 10.84 -6.08 -27.48
C GLU A 196 12.14 -6.49 -26.78
N LEU A 197 12.85 -5.52 -26.19
CA LEU A 197 14.06 -5.78 -25.39
C LEU A 197 13.79 -6.46 -24.03
N LEU A 198 12.54 -6.52 -23.60
CA LEU A 198 12.12 -7.16 -22.36
C LEU A 198 11.44 -8.52 -22.57
N ASP A 199 11.02 -8.84 -23.77
CA ASP A 199 10.15 -9.99 -24.05
C ASP A 199 10.79 -11.30 -23.56
N ASP A 200 12.06 -11.56 -23.86
CA ASP A 200 12.78 -12.75 -23.37
C ASP A 200 12.81 -12.85 -21.84
N GLY A 201 12.96 -11.70 -21.16
CA GLY A 201 12.96 -11.64 -19.71
C GLY A 201 11.58 -11.84 -19.10
N ILE A 202 10.54 -11.37 -19.76
CA ILE A 202 9.14 -11.56 -19.37
C ILE A 202 8.77 -13.03 -19.50
N GLU A 203 9.02 -13.65 -20.66
CA GLU A 203 8.77 -15.07 -20.89
C GLU A 203 9.49 -15.98 -19.89
N TRP A 204 10.70 -15.56 -19.44
CA TRP A 204 11.44 -16.33 -18.44
C TRP A 204 10.82 -16.27 -17.05
N VAL A 205 10.07 -15.23 -16.73
CA VAL A 205 9.47 -15.02 -15.39
C VAL A 205 8.04 -15.57 -15.31
N GLU A 206 7.33 -15.67 -16.43
CA GLU A 206 5.99 -16.27 -16.54
C GLU A 206 6.05 -17.80 -16.40
#